data_d747a0d1500936c9017e707d9d9b5e0d
#
_entry.id   d747a0d1500936c9017e707d9d9b5e0d
#
_cell.length_a   1.000
_cell.length_b   1.000
_cell.length_c   1.000
_cell.angle_alpha   90.00
_cell.angle_beta   90.00
_cell.angle_gamma   90.00
#
_symmetry.space_group_name_H-M   'P 1'
#
loop_
_entity.id
_entity.type
_entity.pdbx_description
1 polymer ?
#
loop_
_entity_poly.entity_id
_entity_poly.type
_entity_poly.pdbx_seq_one_letter_code
_entity_poly.pdbx_strand_id
1 'polypeptide(L)'
;MGFNFNSIKFLGLPQKDFTLEDIRNFLNDEERTKRIHFASTHATALKRKDEPNKTGILKLPFSDSIGAIIEKTLEDEVKLFSSQYDDGVYRIIKSEEEYQSLEKFIKEHQNLVFLRDNLDLCLALDMNFDEESHTEIGEWEFRAKYKNDADAEEKLVQACKEWLKKLPYFKDVDYICAIPNSQKDMQLPQRIVSRMDEFSFQNISDQIYWEDKKRSLKDATDTNEKLEILEEAKLKIDDNLNLNNKTVLLFDDLYMSGATMQYVAMKLKEAGASRVLGITIVKSKSNK
;
A
#
# COMPACT_ATOMS: atom_id res chain seq x y z
N MET A 1 8.29 28.35 -17.02
CA MET A 1 7.76 27.01 -16.65
C MET A 1 8.79 26.40 -15.72
N GLY A 2 8.48 26.33 -14.40
CA GLY A 2 9.36 25.68 -13.43
C GLY A 2 9.30 24.17 -13.62
N PHE A 3 10.44 23.52 -13.78
CA PHE A 3 10.52 22.07 -13.76
C PHE A 3 10.09 21.57 -12.38
N ASN A 4 9.01 20.79 -12.32
CA ASN A 4 8.54 20.19 -11.08
C ASN A 4 9.41 18.95 -10.80
N PHE A 5 10.43 19.09 -9.97
CA PHE A 5 11.32 17.99 -9.58
C PHE A 5 10.59 16.80 -8.96
N ASN A 6 9.42 17.03 -8.35
CA ASN A 6 8.60 15.97 -7.76
C ASN A 6 8.02 15.03 -8.82
N SER A 7 7.75 15.53 -10.06
CA SER A 7 7.26 14.71 -11.15
C SER A 7 8.30 13.71 -11.68
N ILE A 8 9.60 14.00 -11.54
CA ILE A 8 10.69 13.11 -11.96
C ILE A 8 10.86 11.95 -10.99
N LYS A 9 10.75 12.19 -9.69
CA LYS A 9 10.86 11.16 -8.64
C LYS A 9 9.80 10.07 -8.80
N PHE A 10 8.59 10.48 -9.20
CA PHE A 10 7.42 9.61 -9.34
C PHE A 10 7.08 9.31 -10.81
N LEU A 11 8.07 9.36 -11.69
CA LEU A 11 7.88 9.00 -13.09
C LEU A 11 7.40 7.55 -13.21
N GLY A 12 6.33 7.34 -13.99
CA GLY A 12 5.69 6.04 -14.17
C GLY A 12 4.64 5.68 -13.11
N LEU A 13 4.55 6.44 -11.99
CA LEU A 13 3.49 6.26 -11.01
C LEU A 13 2.29 7.16 -11.34
N PRO A 14 1.12 6.63 -11.69
CA PRO A 14 -0.08 7.41 -11.94
C PRO A 14 -0.46 8.23 -10.69
N GLN A 15 -0.94 9.44 -10.91
CA GLN A 15 -1.59 10.21 -9.85
C GLN A 15 -3.09 9.93 -9.91
N LYS A 16 -3.67 9.60 -8.76
CA LYS A 16 -5.10 9.30 -8.62
C LYS A 16 -5.77 10.38 -7.78
N ASP A 17 -6.86 10.93 -8.29
CA ASP A 17 -7.81 11.72 -7.52
C ASP A 17 -9.07 10.89 -7.35
N PHE A 18 -9.65 10.90 -6.16
CA PHE A 18 -10.81 10.05 -5.83
C PHE A 18 -11.67 10.70 -4.75
N THR A 19 -12.91 10.27 -4.69
CA THR A 19 -13.98 10.80 -3.85
C THR A 19 -14.45 9.76 -2.83
N LEU A 20 -15.31 10.16 -1.92
CA LEU A 20 -15.99 9.25 -0.99
C LEU A 20 -16.81 8.17 -1.74
N GLU A 21 -17.38 8.53 -2.89
CA GLU A 21 -18.12 7.59 -3.74
C GLU A 21 -17.21 6.53 -4.36
N ASP A 22 -15.99 6.90 -4.77
CA ASP A 22 -15.00 5.95 -5.27
C ASP A 22 -14.57 4.96 -4.17
N ILE A 23 -14.44 5.43 -2.92
CA ILE A 23 -14.17 4.56 -1.77
C ILE A 23 -15.34 3.60 -1.56
N ARG A 24 -16.60 4.11 -1.59
CA ARG A 24 -17.81 3.29 -1.45
C ARG A 24 -17.87 2.21 -2.51
N ASN A 25 -17.66 2.58 -3.78
CA ASN A 25 -17.66 1.66 -4.91
C ASN A 25 -16.57 0.60 -4.76
N PHE A 26 -15.35 0.98 -4.36
CA PHE A 26 -14.27 0.03 -4.09
C PHE A 26 -14.62 -0.96 -2.97
N LEU A 27 -15.19 -0.47 -1.86
CA LEU A 27 -15.54 -1.33 -0.71
C LEU A 27 -16.65 -2.32 -1.05
N ASN A 28 -17.65 -1.92 -1.83
CA ASN A 28 -18.80 -2.74 -2.22
C ASN A 28 -18.52 -3.70 -3.39
N ASP A 29 -17.46 -3.47 -4.15
CA ASP A 29 -17.11 -4.35 -5.26
C ASP A 29 -16.50 -5.66 -4.73
N GLU A 30 -17.31 -6.71 -4.62
CA GLU A 30 -16.89 -8.03 -4.16
C GLU A 30 -16.25 -8.88 -5.27
N GLU A 31 -16.50 -8.57 -6.54
CA GLU A 31 -16.00 -9.33 -7.68
C GLU A 31 -14.56 -8.95 -8.05
N ARG A 32 -14.18 -7.71 -7.79
CA ARG A 32 -12.89 -7.17 -8.17
C ARG A 32 -11.75 -7.78 -7.37
N THR A 33 -10.72 -8.26 -8.04
CA THR A 33 -9.48 -8.66 -7.37
C THR A 33 -8.80 -7.43 -6.76
N LYS A 34 -8.69 -7.40 -5.44
CA LYS A 34 -8.20 -6.24 -4.66
C LYS A 34 -6.72 -6.35 -4.24
N ARG A 35 -6.08 -7.50 -4.46
CA ARG A 35 -4.68 -7.72 -4.08
C ARG A 35 -3.97 -8.73 -4.97
N ILE A 36 -2.66 -8.58 -5.07
CA ILE A 36 -1.74 -9.57 -5.62
C ILE A 36 -0.78 -9.99 -4.52
N HIS A 37 -0.64 -11.30 -4.30
CA HIS A 37 0.31 -11.88 -3.37
C HIS A 37 0.93 -13.13 -4.01
N PHE A 38 2.21 -13.06 -4.38
CA PHE A 38 2.84 -14.12 -5.17
C PHE A 38 3.05 -15.42 -4.40
N ALA A 39 3.25 -15.35 -3.08
CA ALA A 39 3.45 -16.54 -2.26
C ALA A 39 2.22 -17.47 -2.22
N SER A 40 1.00 -16.95 -2.37
CA SER A 40 -0.22 -17.75 -2.27
C SER A 40 -1.15 -17.59 -3.48
N THR A 41 -1.74 -16.41 -3.69
CA THR A 41 -2.82 -16.22 -4.66
C THR A 41 -2.34 -16.13 -6.11
N HIS A 42 -1.09 -15.75 -6.34
CA HIS A 42 -0.53 -15.50 -7.68
C HIS A 42 0.80 -16.22 -7.91
N ALA A 43 1.06 -17.32 -7.20
CA ALA A 43 2.28 -18.13 -7.36
C ALA A 43 2.54 -18.60 -8.80
N THR A 44 1.49 -18.70 -9.63
CA THR A 44 1.58 -19.10 -11.04
C THR A 44 1.41 -17.94 -12.03
N ALA A 45 1.59 -16.70 -11.58
CA ALA A 45 1.47 -15.51 -12.44
C ALA A 45 2.45 -15.52 -13.61
N LEU A 46 3.68 -16.00 -13.37
CA LEU A 46 4.71 -16.21 -14.39
C LEU A 46 4.70 -17.68 -14.85
N LYS A 47 4.55 -17.89 -16.15
CA LYS A 47 4.54 -19.22 -16.76
C LYS A 47 5.52 -19.30 -17.90
N ARG A 48 6.35 -20.36 -17.90
CA ARG A 48 7.23 -20.67 -19.04
C ARG A 48 6.41 -21.19 -20.23
N LYS A 49 6.86 -20.87 -21.43
CA LYS A 49 6.30 -21.34 -22.71
C LYS A 49 7.43 -21.76 -23.64
N ASP A 50 7.28 -22.91 -24.25
CA ASP A 50 8.21 -23.43 -25.27
C ASP A 50 7.60 -23.22 -26.68
N GLU A 51 7.39 -21.95 -27.02
CA GLU A 51 6.85 -21.56 -28.33
C GLU A 51 7.87 -20.70 -29.10
N PRO A 52 7.94 -20.74 -30.41
CA PRO A 52 8.80 -19.87 -31.19
C PRO A 52 8.56 -18.39 -30.81
N ASN A 53 9.62 -17.68 -30.47
CA ASN A 53 9.60 -16.27 -30.04
C ASN A 53 8.81 -15.96 -28.75
N LYS A 54 8.58 -16.97 -27.89
CA LYS A 54 7.86 -16.80 -26.62
C LYS A 54 8.43 -17.71 -25.54
N THR A 55 9.31 -17.16 -24.72
CA THR A 55 9.93 -17.84 -23.58
C THR A 55 8.95 -18.01 -22.41
N GLY A 56 8.04 -17.06 -22.24
CA GLY A 56 7.09 -17.10 -21.14
C GLY A 56 5.96 -16.07 -21.27
N ILE A 57 5.10 -16.07 -20.29
CA ILE A 57 4.04 -15.09 -20.11
C ILE A 57 3.88 -14.76 -18.63
N LEU A 58 3.86 -13.45 -18.31
CA LEU A 58 3.38 -12.93 -17.05
C LEU A 58 1.92 -12.52 -17.21
N LYS A 59 1.05 -12.91 -16.28
CA LYS A 59 -0.35 -12.46 -16.21
C LYS A 59 -0.66 -12.01 -14.80
N LEU A 60 -1.23 -10.82 -14.66
CA LEU A 60 -1.66 -10.24 -13.40
C LEU A 60 -3.10 -9.76 -13.52
N PRO A 61 -3.90 -9.84 -12.46
CA PRO A 61 -5.32 -9.44 -12.50
C PRO A 61 -5.52 -7.92 -12.58
N PHE A 62 -4.48 -7.12 -12.33
CA PHE A 62 -4.48 -5.66 -12.43
C PHE A 62 -3.04 -5.13 -12.48
N SER A 63 -2.87 -3.85 -12.84
CA SER A 63 -1.59 -3.16 -12.85
C SER A 63 -1.40 -2.18 -11.69
N ASP A 64 -2.46 -1.82 -10.96
CA ASP A 64 -2.38 -0.90 -9.82
C ASP A 64 -1.28 -1.35 -8.85
N SER A 65 -0.53 -0.43 -8.32
CA SER A 65 0.64 -0.65 -7.45
C SER A 65 1.74 -1.53 -8.06
N ILE A 66 1.44 -2.77 -8.45
CA ILE A 66 2.44 -3.73 -8.95
C ILE A 66 3.07 -3.31 -10.28
N GLY A 67 2.28 -2.73 -11.20
CA GLY A 67 2.77 -2.32 -12.53
C GLY A 67 3.89 -1.28 -12.43
N ALA A 68 3.65 -0.20 -11.67
CA ALA A 68 4.65 0.84 -11.46
C ALA A 68 5.92 0.31 -10.75
N ILE A 69 5.75 -0.61 -9.78
CA ILE A 69 6.88 -1.24 -9.09
C ILE A 69 7.71 -2.12 -10.05
N ILE A 70 7.07 -2.97 -10.87
CA ILE A 70 7.75 -3.81 -11.86
C ILE A 70 8.52 -2.93 -12.86
N GLU A 71 7.84 -1.98 -13.50
CA GLU A 71 8.43 -1.14 -14.54
C GLU A 71 9.61 -0.31 -14.01
N LYS A 72 9.49 0.21 -12.78
CA LYS A 72 10.55 0.99 -12.15
C LYS A 72 11.72 0.14 -11.65
N THR A 73 11.46 -1.06 -11.15
CA THR A 73 12.50 -1.98 -10.64
C THR A 73 13.31 -2.60 -11.79
N LEU A 74 12.65 -2.87 -12.92
CA LEU A 74 13.27 -3.47 -14.10
C LEU A 74 13.63 -2.42 -15.16
N GLU A 75 13.82 -1.15 -14.74
CA GLU A 75 14.36 -0.04 -15.53
C GLU A 75 13.66 0.18 -16.88
N ASP A 76 12.32 0.11 -16.88
CA ASP A 76 11.47 0.27 -18.08
C ASP A 76 11.67 -0.80 -19.18
N GLU A 77 12.48 -1.84 -18.96
CA GLU A 77 12.64 -2.94 -19.92
C GLU A 77 11.39 -3.81 -20.03
N VAL A 78 10.57 -3.84 -18.96
CA VAL A 78 9.35 -4.65 -18.88
C VAL A 78 8.12 -3.75 -18.81
N LYS A 79 7.41 -3.61 -19.94
CA LYS A 79 6.09 -2.93 -19.95
C LYS A 79 4.96 -3.94 -19.94
N LEU A 80 3.96 -3.64 -19.10
CA LEU A 80 2.73 -4.43 -19.01
C LEU A 80 1.68 -3.92 -20.00
N PHE A 81 0.96 -4.83 -20.63
CA PHE A 81 -0.11 -4.51 -21.60
C PHE A 81 -1.47 -4.88 -21.01
N SER A 82 -2.46 -4.01 -21.17
CA SER A 82 -3.84 -4.28 -20.76
C SER A 82 -4.40 -5.49 -21.51
N SER A 83 -5.14 -6.35 -20.81
CA SER A 83 -5.94 -7.40 -21.41
C SER A 83 -7.15 -6.80 -22.15
N GLN A 84 -7.55 -7.42 -23.25
CA GLN A 84 -8.77 -7.02 -23.97
C GLN A 84 -10.03 -7.71 -23.41
N TYR A 85 -9.87 -8.67 -22.50
CA TYR A 85 -10.92 -9.56 -22.06
C TYR A 85 -11.34 -9.35 -20.59
N ASP A 86 -10.45 -8.72 -19.82
CA ASP A 86 -10.63 -8.48 -18.37
C ASP A 86 -9.83 -7.25 -17.93
N ASP A 87 -9.92 -6.88 -16.67
CA ASP A 87 -9.13 -5.79 -16.06
C ASP A 87 -7.65 -6.14 -15.87
N GLY A 88 -7.26 -7.33 -16.28
CA GLY A 88 -5.92 -7.85 -16.10
C GLY A 88 -4.90 -7.21 -17.04
N VAL A 89 -3.65 -7.47 -16.72
CA VAL A 89 -2.50 -7.08 -17.54
C VAL A 89 -1.62 -8.28 -17.82
N TYR A 90 -0.87 -8.21 -18.92
CA TYR A 90 0.04 -9.28 -19.32
C TYR A 90 1.32 -8.75 -19.96
N ARG A 91 2.34 -9.60 -19.98
CA ARG A 91 3.56 -9.42 -20.76
C ARG A 91 3.92 -10.73 -21.43
N ILE A 92 4.13 -10.70 -22.76
CA ILE A 92 4.74 -11.80 -23.50
C ILE A 92 6.26 -11.63 -23.40
N ILE A 93 6.92 -12.63 -22.82
CA ILE A 93 8.37 -12.66 -22.56
C ILE A 93 9.04 -13.33 -23.75
N LYS A 94 10.05 -12.68 -24.33
CA LYS A 94 10.69 -13.11 -25.58
C LYS A 94 12.10 -13.61 -25.37
N SER A 95 12.76 -13.33 -24.25
CA SER A 95 14.11 -13.78 -23.97
C SER A 95 14.21 -14.48 -22.62
N GLU A 96 15.26 -15.28 -22.45
CA GLU A 96 15.57 -15.96 -21.20
C GLU A 96 15.97 -14.97 -20.10
N GLU A 97 16.70 -13.92 -20.46
CA GLU A 97 17.14 -12.86 -19.55
C GLU A 97 15.92 -12.13 -18.94
N GLU A 98 14.95 -11.77 -19.78
CA GLU A 98 13.70 -11.14 -19.32
C GLU A 98 12.91 -12.07 -18.39
N TYR A 99 12.86 -13.37 -18.73
CA TYR A 99 12.18 -14.37 -17.88
C TYR A 99 12.84 -14.49 -16.51
N GLN A 100 14.17 -14.59 -16.46
CA GLN A 100 14.94 -14.70 -15.22
C GLN A 100 14.84 -13.41 -14.37
N SER A 101 14.83 -12.24 -14.98
CA SER A 101 14.63 -10.96 -14.29
C SER A 101 13.26 -10.90 -13.60
N LEU A 102 12.18 -11.31 -14.28
CA LEU A 102 10.85 -11.39 -13.71
C LEU A 102 10.72 -12.48 -12.64
N GLU A 103 11.32 -13.64 -12.83
CA GLU A 103 11.33 -14.71 -11.84
C GLU A 103 12.05 -14.28 -10.56
N LYS A 104 13.19 -13.61 -10.69
CA LYS A 104 13.92 -13.02 -9.57
C LYS A 104 13.08 -11.97 -8.86
N PHE A 105 12.46 -11.04 -9.61
CA PHE A 105 11.56 -10.03 -9.06
C PHE A 105 10.43 -10.66 -8.23
N ILE A 106 9.73 -11.66 -8.78
CA ILE A 106 8.64 -12.35 -8.10
C ILE A 106 9.12 -13.01 -6.81
N LYS A 107 10.26 -13.71 -6.87
CA LYS A 107 10.86 -14.38 -5.71
C LYS A 107 11.25 -13.40 -4.59
N GLU A 108 11.84 -12.26 -4.96
CA GLU A 108 12.28 -11.23 -4.01
C GLU A 108 11.12 -10.46 -3.37
N HIS A 109 9.97 -10.42 -4.04
CA HIS A 109 8.77 -9.68 -3.59
C HIS A 109 7.60 -10.63 -3.26
N GLN A 110 7.86 -11.94 -3.09
CA GLN A 110 6.79 -12.93 -2.95
C GLN A 110 5.87 -12.72 -1.75
N ASN A 111 6.38 -12.14 -0.66
CA ASN A 111 5.62 -11.88 0.56
C ASN A 111 4.86 -10.56 0.50
N LEU A 112 5.25 -9.62 -0.37
CA LEU A 112 4.53 -8.36 -0.50
C LEU A 112 3.13 -8.59 -1.03
N VAL A 113 2.20 -7.82 -0.48
CA VAL A 113 0.82 -7.76 -0.93
C VAL A 113 0.59 -6.43 -1.63
N PHE A 114 0.51 -6.46 -2.96
CA PHE A 114 0.22 -5.29 -3.77
C PHE A 114 -1.29 -5.05 -3.77
N LEU A 115 -1.72 -3.85 -3.40
CA LEU A 115 -3.12 -3.52 -3.22
C LEU A 115 -3.64 -2.72 -4.42
N ARG A 116 -4.88 -3.03 -4.82
CA ARG A 116 -5.64 -2.29 -5.80
C ARG A 116 -6.69 -1.46 -5.06
N ASP A 117 -6.32 -0.26 -4.65
CA ASP A 117 -7.22 0.70 -4.00
C ASP A 117 -7.14 2.07 -4.69
N ASN A 118 -7.71 3.11 -4.08
CA ASN A 118 -7.73 4.44 -4.67
C ASN A 118 -6.47 5.26 -4.37
N LEU A 119 -5.53 4.78 -3.53
CA LEU A 119 -4.26 5.44 -3.32
C LEU A 119 -3.40 5.42 -4.60
N ASP A 120 -2.48 6.36 -4.74
CA ASP A 120 -1.55 6.37 -5.87
C ASP A 120 -0.71 5.08 -5.92
N LEU A 121 -0.35 4.54 -4.76
CA LEU A 121 0.31 3.25 -4.59
C LEU A 121 0.09 2.76 -3.16
N CYS A 122 -0.29 1.49 -2.98
CA CYS A 122 -0.48 0.91 -1.66
C CYS A 122 -0.03 -0.55 -1.61
N LEU A 123 0.63 -0.94 -0.52
CA LEU A 123 1.06 -2.33 -0.30
C LEU A 123 1.14 -2.68 1.18
N ALA A 124 1.14 -3.99 1.47
CA ALA A 124 1.50 -4.53 2.79
C ALA A 124 2.77 -5.38 2.68
N LEU A 125 3.53 -5.46 3.78
CA LEU A 125 4.78 -6.21 3.80
C LEU A 125 4.53 -7.73 3.74
N ASP A 126 3.38 -8.18 4.28
CA ASP A 126 2.96 -9.59 4.19
C ASP A 126 1.44 -9.73 4.39
N MET A 127 0.93 -10.92 4.26
CA MET A 127 -0.37 -11.30 4.81
C MET A 127 -0.27 -11.45 6.32
N ASN A 128 -1.38 -11.19 7.06
CA ASN A 128 -1.41 -11.44 8.50
C ASN A 128 -1.37 -12.95 8.82
N PHE A 129 -2.05 -13.75 7.99
CA PHE A 129 -2.10 -15.21 8.11
C PHE A 129 -1.78 -15.85 6.76
N ASP A 130 -1.05 -16.97 6.79
CA ASP A 130 -1.06 -17.96 5.73
C ASP A 130 -2.33 -18.86 5.82
N GLU A 131 -2.25 -20.13 5.46
CA GLU A 131 -3.41 -21.02 5.54
C GLU A 131 -3.81 -21.38 6.97
N GLU A 132 -2.85 -21.58 7.87
CA GLU A 132 -3.05 -22.17 9.21
C GLU A 132 -2.62 -21.28 10.38
N SER A 133 -1.65 -20.39 10.17
CA SER A 133 -1.00 -19.62 11.23
C SER A 133 -0.72 -18.17 10.80
N HIS A 134 -0.22 -17.37 11.73
CA HIS A 134 0.40 -16.11 11.36
C HIS A 134 1.60 -16.34 10.42
N THR A 135 1.77 -15.45 9.44
CA THR A 135 3.06 -15.33 8.74
C THR A 135 4.13 -14.85 9.72
N GLU A 136 5.39 -14.87 9.33
CA GLU A 136 6.46 -14.38 10.21
C GLU A 136 6.24 -12.90 10.60
N ILE A 137 5.92 -12.05 9.65
CA ILE A 137 5.61 -10.62 9.90
C ILE A 137 4.31 -10.48 10.68
N GLY A 138 3.30 -11.31 10.39
CA GLY A 138 2.04 -11.35 11.13
C GLY A 138 2.21 -11.72 12.60
N GLU A 139 3.10 -12.66 12.91
CA GLU A 139 3.44 -13.03 14.30
C GLU A 139 4.18 -11.87 15.01
N TRP A 140 5.10 -11.18 14.35
CA TRP A 140 5.76 -10.01 14.93
C TRP A 140 4.75 -8.88 15.20
N GLU A 141 3.83 -8.61 14.26
CA GLU A 141 2.75 -7.62 14.44
C GLU A 141 1.90 -7.97 15.67
N PHE A 142 1.41 -9.21 15.75
CA PHE A 142 0.60 -9.68 16.86
C PHE A 142 1.33 -9.53 18.21
N ARG A 143 2.60 -9.94 18.31
CA ARG A 143 3.40 -9.86 19.53
C ARG A 143 3.69 -8.41 19.92
N ALA A 144 4.10 -7.58 18.98
CA ALA A 144 4.38 -6.15 19.24
C ALA A 144 3.12 -5.40 19.70
N LYS A 145 1.96 -5.71 19.11
CA LYS A 145 0.70 -5.00 19.37
C LYS A 145 0.00 -5.47 20.65
N TYR A 146 -0.07 -6.79 20.87
CA TYR A 146 -0.89 -7.37 21.94
C TYR A 146 -0.09 -7.92 23.11
N LYS A 147 1.21 -8.16 22.96
CA LYS A 147 2.10 -8.66 23.99
C LYS A 147 3.15 -7.64 24.44
N ASN A 148 3.17 -6.45 23.83
CA ASN A 148 4.19 -5.41 24.06
C ASN A 148 5.62 -5.97 23.94
N ASP A 149 5.84 -6.84 22.97
CA ASP A 149 7.13 -7.51 22.74
C ASP A 149 8.06 -6.56 21.97
N ALA A 150 9.06 -6.03 22.67
CA ALA A 150 10.01 -5.07 22.12
C ALA A 150 10.93 -5.69 21.03
N ASP A 151 11.25 -6.97 21.10
CA ASP A 151 12.05 -7.65 20.08
C ASP A 151 11.25 -7.79 18.77
N ALA A 152 9.96 -8.16 18.87
CA ALA A 152 9.07 -8.21 17.72
C ALA A 152 8.87 -6.83 17.09
N GLU A 153 8.71 -5.78 17.90
CA GLU A 153 8.62 -4.40 17.41
C GLU A 153 9.90 -3.95 16.72
N GLU A 154 11.08 -4.27 17.27
CA GLU A 154 12.36 -3.98 16.61
C GLU A 154 12.47 -4.64 15.24
N LYS A 155 12.10 -5.92 15.13
CA LYS A 155 12.09 -6.64 13.84
C LYS A 155 11.16 -6.00 12.83
N LEU A 156 9.98 -5.54 13.25
CA LEU A 156 9.06 -4.80 12.38
C LEU A 156 9.66 -3.49 11.89
N VAL A 157 10.29 -2.72 12.79
CA VAL A 157 10.97 -1.47 12.41
C VAL A 157 12.04 -1.74 11.35
N GLN A 158 12.88 -2.77 11.54
CA GLN A 158 13.92 -3.12 10.57
C GLN A 158 13.31 -3.58 9.23
N ALA A 159 12.29 -4.44 9.25
CA ALA A 159 11.61 -4.87 8.03
C ALA A 159 11.00 -3.69 7.25
N CYS A 160 10.34 -2.75 7.96
CA CYS A 160 9.79 -1.55 7.33
C CYS A 160 10.91 -0.68 6.71
N LYS A 161 12.02 -0.46 7.43
CA LYS A 161 13.15 0.31 6.92
C LYS A 161 13.79 -0.32 5.68
N GLU A 162 13.96 -1.63 5.67
CA GLU A 162 14.49 -2.36 4.51
C GLU A 162 13.60 -2.18 3.28
N TRP A 163 12.30 -2.36 3.42
CA TRP A 163 11.37 -2.22 2.31
C TRP A 163 11.23 -0.77 1.83
N LEU A 164 11.21 0.22 2.73
CA LEU A 164 11.20 1.64 2.35
C LEU A 164 12.46 2.05 1.57
N LYS A 165 13.61 1.44 1.83
CA LYS A 165 14.85 1.65 1.06
C LYS A 165 14.84 0.93 -0.28
N LYS A 166 14.29 -0.29 -0.32
CA LYS A 166 14.34 -1.19 -1.46
C LYS A 166 13.30 -0.85 -2.53
N LEU A 167 12.08 -0.49 -2.10
CA LEU A 167 10.97 -0.25 -3.02
C LEU A 167 11.07 1.12 -3.69
N PRO A 168 10.82 1.22 -4.99
CA PRO A 168 10.71 2.49 -5.66
C PRO A 168 9.57 3.34 -5.07
N TYR A 169 9.74 4.67 -5.16
CA TYR A 169 8.81 5.73 -4.74
C TYR A 169 8.73 6.00 -3.23
N PHE A 170 8.84 5.00 -2.34
CA PHE A 170 8.61 5.19 -0.90
C PHE A 170 9.69 6.02 -0.20
N LYS A 171 10.94 5.91 -0.63
CA LYS A 171 12.06 6.70 -0.06
C LYS A 171 12.04 8.18 -0.45
N ASP A 172 11.27 8.53 -1.48
CA ASP A 172 11.28 9.87 -2.08
C ASP A 172 10.07 10.72 -1.67
N VAL A 173 9.31 10.32 -0.64
CA VAL A 173 8.17 11.06 -0.11
C VAL A 173 8.61 12.28 0.70
N ASP A 174 7.73 13.28 0.86
CA ASP A 174 7.99 14.47 1.67
C ASP A 174 7.63 14.24 3.15
N TYR A 175 6.50 13.55 3.40
CA TYR A 175 5.94 13.34 4.73
C TYR A 175 5.57 11.88 4.97
N ILE A 176 5.73 11.41 6.22
CA ILE A 176 5.14 10.17 6.69
C ILE A 176 4.10 10.47 7.77
N CYS A 177 2.98 9.75 7.74
CA CYS A 177 1.91 9.85 8.72
C CYS A 177 1.42 8.45 9.11
N ALA A 178 1.53 8.10 10.39
CA ALA A 178 0.80 6.97 10.91
C ALA A 178 -0.71 7.25 10.85
N ILE A 179 -1.51 6.26 10.47
CA ILE A 179 -2.98 6.41 10.46
C ILE A 179 -3.45 6.86 11.85
N PRO A 180 -4.21 7.98 11.95
CA PRO A 180 -4.65 8.50 13.22
C PRO A 180 -5.53 7.48 13.96
N ASN A 181 -5.30 7.31 15.25
CA ASN A 181 -6.14 6.51 16.12
C ASN A 181 -6.98 7.39 17.06
N SER A 182 -7.92 6.77 17.76
CA SER A 182 -8.78 7.45 18.76
C SER A 182 -8.27 7.31 20.19
N GLN A 183 -7.19 6.57 20.41
CA GLN A 183 -6.65 6.31 21.76
C GLN A 183 -5.59 7.36 22.10
N LYS A 184 -5.43 7.64 23.40
CA LYS A 184 -4.43 8.59 23.90
C LYS A 184 -3.00 8.05 23.84
N ASP A 185 -2.86 6.73 23.95
CA ASP A 185 -1.54 6.10 23.96
C ASP A 185 -1.03 5.87 22.53
N MET A 186 0.28 5.97 22.32
CA MET A 186 0.92 5.66 21.05
C MET A 186 0.66 4.20 20.66
N GLN A 187 -0.05 4.01 19.56
CA GLN A 187 -0.28 2.70 18.97
C GLN A 187 0.93 2.23 18.15
N LEU A 188 0.93 0.95 17.77
CA LEU A 188 2.05 0.36 17.02
C LEU A 188 2.47 1.17 15.78
N PRO A 189 1.56 1.67 14.91
CA PRO A 189 1.95 2.50 13.77
C PRO A 189 2.73 3.75 14.15
N GLN A 190 2.29 4.50 15.19
CA GLN A 190 3.00 5.69 15.65
C GLN A 190 4.37 5.35 16.24
N ARG A 191 4.49 4.25 17.02
CA ARG A 191 5.78 3.82 17.59
C ARG A 191 6.78 3.46 16.50
N ILE A 192 6.34 2.78 15.43
CA ILE A 192 7.20 2.43 14.30
C ILE A 192 7.60 3.68 13.51
N VAL A 193 6.64 4.54 13.16
CA VAL A 193 6.91 5.77 12.40
C VAL A 193 7.86 6.71 13.15
N SER A 194 7.75 6.81 14.48
CA SER A 194 8.66 7.65 15.30
C SER A 194 10.13 7.19 15.27
N ARG A 195 10.41 6.00 14.73
CA ARG A 195 11.75 5.40 14.62
C ARG A 195 12.30 5.41 13.19
N MET A 196 11.64 6.16 12.27
CA MET A 196 12.04 6.30 10.85
C MET A 196 12.90 7.55 10.59
N ASP A 197 13.65 8.01 11.58
CA ASP A 197 14.47 9.23 11.57
C ASP A 197 15.65 9.20 10.57
N GLU A 198 16.01 8.04 10.05
CA GLU A 198 17.07 7.90 9.04
C GLU A 198 16.63 8.30 7.61
N PHE A 199 15.33 8.53 7.39
CA PHE A 199 14.80 8.95 6.11
C PHE A 199 14.66 10.48 6.05
N SER A 200 14.60 11.02 4.82
CA SER A 200 14.48 12.46 4.58
C SER A 200 13.07 13.02 4.76
N PHE A 201 12.05 12.16 4.91
CA PHE A 201 10.68 12.62 5.11
C PHE A 201 10.45 13.11 6.55
N GLN A 202 9.54 14.06 6.71
CA GLN A 202 9.12 14.54 8.01
C GLN A 202 7.94 13.72 8.54
N ASN A 203 7.98 13.32 9.82
CA ASN A 203 6.83 12.71 10.50
C ASN A 203 5.80 13.79 10.86
N ILE A 204 4.58 13.65 10.34
CA ILE A 204 3.45 14.57 10.57
C ILE A 204 2.29 13.91 11.32
N SER A 205 2.52 12.75 11.96
CA SER A 205 1.45 11.98 12.62
C SER A 205 0.69 12.75 13.69
N ASP A 206 1.35 13.66 14.39
CA ASP A 206 0.73 14.47 15.45
C ASP A 206 -0.10 15.65 14.91
N GLN A 207 0.01 15.96 13.62
CA GLN A 207 -0.69 17.07 12.96
C GLN A 207 -1.98 16.61 12.27
N ILE A 208 -2.30 15.29 12.32
CA ILE A 208 -3.49 14.70 11.71
C ILE A 208 -4.18 13.82 12.75
N TYR A 209 -5.41 14.17 13.11
CA TYR A 209 -6.12 13.51 14.21
C TYR A 209 -7.63 13.52 14.03
N TRP A 210 -8.32 12.61 14.74
CA TRP A 210 -9.78 12.59 14.82
C TRP A 210 -10.28 13.55 15.90
N GLU A 211 -11.17 14.49 15.55
CA GLU A 211 -11.76 15.42 16.50
C GLU A 211 -12.79 14.73 17.41
N ASP A 212 -13.61 13.84 16.87
CA ASP A 212 -14.76 13.24 17.59
C ASP A 212 -15.00 11.76 17.25
N LYS A 213 -13.97 10.93 17.32
CA LYS A 213 -14.11 9.49 17.01
C LYS A 213 -14.69 8.72 18.20
N LYS A 214 -16.02 8.67 18.29
CA LYS A 214 -16.76 7.97 19.34
C LYS A 214 -17.05 6.49 19.02
N ARG A 215 -17.22 6.17 17.73
CA ARG A 215 -17.59 4.83 17.27
C ARG A 215 -16.39 4.11 16.65
N SER A 216 -16.36 2.79 16.82
CA SER A 216 -15.37 1.93 16.15
C SER A 216 -15.91 1.45 14.80
N LEU A 217 -15.04 1.38 13.79
CA LEU A 217 -15.42 0.76 12.50
C LEU A 217 -15.75 -0.74 12.62
N LYS A 218 -15.36 -1.37 13.73
CA LYS A 218 -15.72 -2.76 14.03
C LYS A 218 -17.20 -2.91 14.35
N ASP A 219 -17.85 -1.83 14.76
CA ASP A 219 -19.28 -1.82 15.12
C ASP A 219 -20.16 -1.63 13.89
N ALA A 220 -19.58 -1.27 12.74
CA ALA A 220 -20.31 -1.06 11.51
C ALA A 220 -20.78 -2.37 10.88
N THR A 221 -22.03 -2.39 10.44
CA THR A 221 -22.69 -3.53 9.82
C THR A 221 -22.46 -3.62 8.32
N ASP A 222 -22.25 -2.46 7.67
CA ASP A 222 -22.04 -2.36 6.22
C ASP A 222 -21.05 -1.25 5.84
N THR A 223 -20.84 -1.09 4.54
CA THR A 223 -19.91 -0.09 3.98
C THR A 223 -20.37 1.34 4.24
N ASN A 224 -21.68 1.62 4.11
CA ASN A 224 -22.19 2.99 4.31
C ASN A 224 -21.99 3.43 5.75
N GLU A 225 -22.32 2.56 6.71
CA GLU A 225 -22.09 2.83 8.13
C GLU A 225 -20.61 3.04 8.46
N LYS A 226 -19.68 2.29 7.82
CA LYS A 226 -18.23 2.55 7.96
C LYS A 226 -17.85 3.95 7.53
N LEU A 227 -18.34 4.40 6.38
CA LEU A 227 -18.05 5.73 5.86
C LEU A 227 -18.70 6.83 6.70
N GLU A 228 -19.94 6.64 7.16
CA GLU A 228 -20.61 7.56 8.09
C GLU A 228 -19.82 7.73 9.40
N ILE A 229 -19.33 6.63 10.00
CA ILE A 229 -18.49 6.68 11.20
C ILE A 229 -17.22 7.51 10.97
N LEU A 230 -16.58 7.38 9.78
CA LEU A 230 -15.39 8.15 9.45
C LEU A 230 -15.71 9.63 9.23
N GLU A 231 -16.85 9.98 8.62
CA GLU A 231 -17.29 11.35 8.44
C GLU A 231 -17.67 12.01 9.78
N GLU A 232 -18.42 11.30 10.63
CA GLU A 232 -18.77 11.74 11.98
C GLU A 232 -17.54 11.99 12.87
N ALA A 233 -16.49 11.16 12.70
CA ALA A 233 -15.26 11.28 13.46
C ALA A 233 -14.44 12.54 13.15
N LYS A 234 -14.71 13.20 12.02
CA LYS A 234 -14.11 14.49 11.60
C LYS A 234 -12.58 14.49 11.65
N LEU A 235 -11.96 13.97 10.62
CA LEU A 235 -10.52 14.08 10.48
C LEU A 235 -10.08 15.54 10.41
N LYS A 236 -9.15 15.92 11.26
CA LYS A 236 -8.53 17.25 11.28
C LYS A 236 -7.09 17.16 10.81
N ILE A 237 -6.70 18.16 10.07
CA ILE A 237 -5.34 18.42 9.61
C ILE A 237 -4.97 19.79 10.15
N ASP A 238 -3.81 19.93 10.79
CA ASP A 238 -3.34 21.19 11.35
C ASP A 238 -3.28 22.26 10.24
N ASP A 239 -3.88 23.43 10.50
CA ASP A 239 -3.94 24.55 9.55
C ASP A 239 -2.56 25.07 9.13
N ASN A 240 -1.51 24.83 9.94
CA ASN A 240 -0.13 25.21 9.64
C ASN A 240 0.60 24.17 8.77
N LEU A 241 0.01 22.98 8.55
CA LEU A 241 0.61 21.93 7.73
C LEU A 241 0.42 22.24 6.24
N ASN A 242 1.50 22.53 5.54
CA ASN A 242 1.45 22.76 4.10
C ASN A 242 1.58 21.44 3.33
N LEU A 243 0.49 20.97 2.77
CA LEU A 243 0.42 19.76 1.93
C LEU A 243 0.50 20.06 0.42
N ASN A 244 0.49 21.33 0.00
CA ASN A 244 0.49 21.68 -1.43
C ASN A 244 1.68 21.10 -2.18
N ASN A 245 1.40 20.31 -3.22
CA ASN A 245 2.38 19.60 -4.04
C ASN A 245 3.26 18.61 -3.25
N LYS A 246 2.83 18.17 -2.08
CA LYS A 246 3.55 17.20 -1.25
C LYS A 246 3.10 15.76 -1.53
N THR A 247 4.02 14.83 -1.36
CA THR A 247 3.77 13.40 -1.35
C THR A 247 3.77 12.90 0.08
N VAL A 248 2.67 12.29 0.51
CA VAL A 248 2.48 11.75 1.86
C VAL A 248 2.50 10.23 1.81
N LEU A 249 3.27 9.60 2.68
CA LEU A 249 3.23 8.16 2.94
C LEU A 249 2.37 7.91 4.18
N LEU A 250 1.23 7.24 4.01
CA LEU A 250 0.43 6.72 5.11
C LEU A 250 0.97 5.38 5.58
N PHE A 251 1.03 5.20 6.89
CA PHE A 251 1.51 3.98 7.53
C PHE A 251 0.45 3.42 8.49
N ASP A 252 0.16 2.11 8.40
CA ASP A 252 -0.74 1.42 9.33
C ASP A 252 -0.18 0.04 9.71
N ASP A 253 -0.71 -0.57 10.77
CA ASP A 253 -0.33 -1.94 11.15
C ASP A 253 -1.11 -3.00 10.37
N LEU A 254 -2.39 -2.80 10.12
CA LEU A 254 -3.26 -3.80 9.51
C LEU A 254 -4.19 -3.20 8.44
N TYR A 255 -4.02 -3.63 7.22
CA TYR A 255 -4.97 -3.33 6.14
C TYR A 255 -6.09 -4.40 6.11
N MET A 256 -7.29 -4.04 6.56
CA MET A 256 -8.48 -4.88 6.43
C MET A 256 -9.20 -4.63 5.11
N SER A 257 -10.20 -3.77 5.11
CA SER A 257 -10.93 -3.34 3.91
C SER A 257 -10.29 -2.13 3.20
N GLY A 258 -9.41 -1.42 3.89
CA GLY A 258 -8.80 -0.18 3.42
C GLY A 258 -9.66 1.08 3.62
N ALA A 259 -10.83 0.98 4.27
CA ALA A 259 -11.74 2.12 4.46
C ALA A 259 -11.05 3.33 5.13
N THR A 260 -10.39 3.12 6.28
CA THR A 260 -9.70 4.21 6.99
C THR A 260 -8.55 4.77 6.17
N MET A 261 -7.70 3.91 5.60
CA MET A 261 -6.55 4.31 4.80
C MET A 261 -6.97 5.20 3.63
N GLN A 262 -7.98 4.79 2.87
CA GLN A 262 -8.50 5.54 1.72
C GLN A 262 -9.18 6.83 2.15
N TYR A 263 -9.95 6.82 3.25
CA TYR A 263 -10.60 8.03 3.75
C TYR A 263 -9.58 9.09 4.18
N VAL A 264 -8.54 8.70 4.94
CA VAL A 264 -7.45 9.61 5.31
C VAL A 264 -6.72 10.11 4.07
N ALA A 265 -6.42 9.23 3.10
CA ALA A 265 -5.79 9.61 1.85
C ALA A 265 -6.61 10.63 1.06
N MET A 266 -7.93 10.44 0.96
CA MET A 266 -8.85 11.39 0.32
C MET A 266 -8.78 12.77 1.01
N LYS A 267 -8.82 12.81 2.33
CA LYS A 267 -8.75 14.08 3.09
C LYS A 267 -7.41 14.79 2.91
N LEU A 268 -6.30 14.06 2.81
CA LEU A 268 -4.99 14.63 2.50
C LEU A 268 -4.94 15.22 1.08
N LYS A 269 -5.56 14.53 0.10
CA LYS A 269 -5.70 15.05 -1.27
C LYS A 269 -6.56 16.32 -1.29
N GLU A 270 -7.70 16.34 -0.60
CA GLU A 270 -8.55 17.54 -0.44
C GLU A 270 -7.78 18.72 0.18
N ALA A 271 -6.83 18.44 1.07
CA ALA A 271 -5.96 19.44 1.71
C ALA A 271 -4.73 19.84 0.86
N GLY A 272 -4.62 19.34 -0.37
CA GLY A 272 -3.60 19.75 -1.34
C GLY A 272 -2.43 18.78 -1.57
N ALA A 273 -2.43 17.60 -0.93
CA ALA A 273 -1.41 16.60 -1.22
C ALA A 273 -1.47 16.15 -2.68
N SER A 274 -0.34 16.21 -3.39
CA SER A 274 -0.28 15.81 -4.80
C SER A 274 -0.35 14.29 -4.94
N ARG A 275 0.23 13.55 -4.00
CA ARG A 275 0.23 12.09 -3.97
C ARG A 275 0.07 11.58 -2.56
N VAL A 276 -0.64 10.44 -2.44
CA VAL A 276 -0.73 9.69 -1.18
C VAL A 276 -0.42 8.24 -1.45
N LEU A 277 0.67 7.77 -0.86
CA LEU A 277 1.11 6.38 -0.88
C LEU A 277 0.70 5.71 0.42
N GLY A 278 0.53 4.39 0.40
CA GLY A 278 0.21 3.59 1.59
C GLY A 278 1.18 2.43 1.77
N ILE A 279 1.59 2.19 3.00
CA ILE A 279 2.26 0.96 3.40
C ILE A 279 1.67 0.48 4.72
N THR A 280 1.44 -0.83 4.82
CA THR A 280 0.99 -1.46 6.06
C THR A 280 1.89 -2.63 6.41
N ILE A 281 1.93 -2.98 7.70
CA ILE A 281 2.70 -4.15 8.14
C ILE A 281 2.09 -5.40 7.52
N VAL A 282 0.79 -5.61 7.74
CA VAL A 282 0.12 -6.81 7.23
C VAL A 282 -1.22 -6.52 6.57
N LYS A 283 -1.61 -7.42 5.64
CA LYS A 283 -2.94 -7.48 5.04
C LYS A 283 -3.77 -8.61 5.64
N SER A 284 -4.97 -8.31 6.12
CA SER A 284 -5.94 -9.32 6.53
C SER A 284 -6.39 -10.19 5.34
N LYS A 285 -6.68 -11.49 5.59
CA LYS A 285 -7.34 -12.35 4.59
C LYS A 285 -8.67 -11.79 4.14
N SER A 286 -9.44 -11.23 5.06
CA SER A 286 -10.73 -10.59 4.78
C SER A 286 -10.54 -9.25 4.08
N ASN A 287 -11.48 -8.93 3.19
CA ASN A 287 -11.64 -7.60 2.59
C ASN A 287 -12.83 -6.83 3.21
N LYS A 288 -13.42 -7.35 4.30
CA LYS A 288 -14.58 -6.78 5.00
C LYS A 288 -14.16 -5.85 6.12
#